data_59924c44700d6a4f83aa13f7ae6d6ea5
#
_entry.id   59924c44700d6a4f83aa13f7ae6d6ea5
#
_cell.length_a   1.000
_cell.length_b   1.000
_cell.length_c   1.000
_cell.angle_alpha   90.00
_cell.angle_beta   90.00
_cell.angle_gamma   90.00
#
_symmetry.space_group_name_H-M   'P 1'
#
loop_
_entity.id
_entity.type
_entity.pdbx_description
1 polymer ?
#
loop_
_entity_poly.entity_id
_entity_poly.type
_entity_poly.pdbx_seq_one_letter_code
_entity_poly.pdbx_strand_id
1 'polypeptide(L)'
;MKPSLRRSTAALLASSLLLTIGRGATLPFMTIYLTRVFNMSVENIGYALTIALTVGVVFSMGFGILADKFDKKRYMLMSIVAFIAGFVAIPLVDNVTLVVLFFSLINCAYSVFSTVLKAWFADVLTSSQKARVFSLNYSFLNIGWTIGPPVGTLLVMYSLQLPFWLAAFCAALPLGFIHFFVQKSVALDATEEKMPWQPSVLLKDRALFWYTLSGLLASYVGGSFASCISQYVLAANADSNFAQN
;
A
#
# COMPACT_ATOMS: atom_id res chain seq x y z
N MET A 1 -27.76 5.49 4.73
CA MET A 1 -26.78 5.84 3.68
C MET A 1 -27.46 5.88 2.33
N LYS A 2 -27.32 6.97 1.57
CA LYS A 2 -27.90 7.09 0.21
C LYS A 2 -27.33 5.97 -0.69
N PRO A 3 -28.12 5.40 -1.64
CA PRO A 3 -27.67 4.28 -2.49
C PRO A 3 -26.37 4.56 -3.26
N SER A 4 -26.20 5.78 -3.74
CA SER A 4 -24.99 6.21 -4.45
C SER A 4 -23.76 6.22 -3.54
N LEU A 5 -23.88 6.70 -2.29
CA LEU A 5 -22.81 6.71 -1.32
C LEU A 5 -22.40 5.29 -0.91
N ARG A 6 -23.39 4.38 -0.78
CA ARG A 6 -23.13 2.97 -0.50
C ARG A 6 -22.33 2.30 -1.61
N ARG A 7 -22.66 2.59 -2.88
CA ARG A 7 -21.91 2.09 -4.05
C ARG A 7 -20.46 2.63 -4.07
N SER A 8 -20.27 3.93 -3.84
CA SER A 8 -18.93 4.54 -3.77
C SER A 8 -18.09 3.93 -2.65
N THR A 9 -18.66 3.76 -1.46
CA THR A 9 -17.98 3.15 -0.32
C THR A 9 -17.58 1.69 -0.61
N ALA A 10 -18.49 0.90 -1.19
CA ALA A 10 -18.20 -0.49 -1.56
C ALA A 10 -17.10 -0.58 -2.64
N ALA A 11 -17.14 0.29 -3.65
CA ALA A 11 -16.11 0.37 -4.69
C ALA A 11 -14.73 0.69 -4.10
N LEU A 12 -14.66 1.63 -3.16
CA LEU A 12 -13.41 2.01 -2.48
C LEU A 12 -12.87 0.90 -1.58
N LEU A 13 -13.75 0.20 -0.85
CA LEU A 13 -13.35 -0.95 -0.03
C LEU A 13 -12.83 -2.10 -0.89
N ALA A 14 -13.50 -2.42 -2.00
CA ALA A 14 -13.05 -3.42 -2.95
C ALA A 14 -11.70 -3.03 -3.59
N SER A 15 -11.54 -1.75 -3.92
CA SER A 15 -10.26 -1.20 -4.43
C SER A 15 -9.13 -1.36 -3.43
N SER A 16 -9.38 -1.07 -2.16
CA SER A 16 -8.41 -1.24 -1.08
C SER A 16 -7.98 -2.71 -0.91
N LEU A 17 -8.93 -3.64 -0.99
CA LEU A 17 -8.65 -5.08 -0.94
C LEU A 17 -7.76 -5.51 -2.11
N LEU A 18 -8.15 -5.18 -3.35
CA LEU A 18 -7.44 -5.61 -4.56
C LEU A 18 -6.01 -5.05 -4.62
N LEU A 19 -5.84 -3.77 -4.30
CA LEU A 19 -4.50 -3.16 -4.23
C LEU A 19 -3.63 -3.83 -3.15
N THR A 20 -4.23 -4.22 -2.03
CA THR A 20 -3.51 -4.89 -0.95
C THR A 20 -3.15 -6.34 -1.31
N ILE A 21 -4.02 -7.07 -2.02
CA ILE A 21 -3.69 -8.42 -2.56
C ILE A 21 -2.50 -8.31 -3.50
N GLY A 22 -2.53 -7.40 -4.48
CA GLY A 22 -1.43 -7.19 -5.42
C GLY A 22 -0.12 -6.85 -4.72
N ARG A 23 -0.17 -5.95 -3.74
CA ARG A 23 0.99 -5.57 -2.94
C ARG A 23 1.51 -6.73 -2.08
N GLY A 24 0.63 -7.48 -1.43
CA GLY A 24 0.97 -8.66 -0.64
C GLY A 24 1.59 -9.78 -1.47
N ALA A 25 1.15 -9.92 -2.73
CA ALA A 25 1.71 -10.90 -3.67
C ALA A 25 3.11 -10.53 -4.19
N THR A 26 3.55 -9.28 -4.04
CA THR A 26 4.83 -8.80 -4.61
C THR A 26 5.88 -8.46 -3.57
N LEU A 27 5.50 -7.79 -2.47
CA LEU A 27 6.46 -7.27 -1.48
C LEU A 27 7.40 -8.33 -0.90
N PRO A 28 6.92 -9.51 -0.44
CA PRO A 28 7.80 -10.54 0.12
C PRO A 28 8.79 -11.10 -0.93
N PHE A 29 8.43 -11.05 -2.21
CA PHE A 29 9.24 -11.61 -3.29
C PHE A 29 10.20 -10.62 -3.92
N MET A 30 10.14 -9.35 -3.55
CA MET A 30 11.07 -8.34 -4.07
C MET A 30 12.52 -8.68 -3.74
N THR A 31 12.78 -9.20 -2.55
CA THR A 31 14.12 -9.69 -2.16
C THR A 31 14.59 -10.82 -3.08
N ILE A 32 13.74 -11.82 -3.34
CA ILE A 32 14.05 -12.95 -4.21
C ILE A 32 14.27 -12.47 -5.65
N TYR A 33 13.45 -11.55 -6.13
CA TYR A 33 13.59 -10.94 -7.45
C TYR A 33 14.95 -10.25 -7.61
N LEU A 34 15.33 -9.39 -6.68
CA LEU A 34 16.60 -8.68 -6.72
C LEU A 34 17.81 -9.62 -6.61
N THR A 35 17.70 -10.67 -5.78
CA THR A 35 18.76 -11.69 -5.69
C THR A 35 18.92 -12.46 -7.00
N ARG A 36 17.82 -12.99 -7.56
CA ARG A 36 17.89 -13.90 -8.70
C ARG A 36 18.10 -13.22 -10.05
N VAL A 37 17.54 -12.01 -10.22
CA VAL A 37 17.63 -11.29 -11.50
C VAL A 37 18.91 -10.44 -11.57
N PHE A 38 19.30 -9.83 -10.44
CA PHE A 38 20.42 -8.87 -10.41
C PHE A 38 21.63 -9.36 -9.62
N ASN A 39 21.59 -10.59 -9.07
CA ASN A 39 22.66 -11.16 -8.24
C ASN A 39 23.09 -10.25 -7.08
N MET A 40 22.15 -9.49 -6.51
CA MET A 40 22.44 -8.59 -5.39
C MET A 40 22.68 -9.37 -4.09
N SER A 41 23.66 -8.91 -3.30
CA SER A 41 23.83 -9.40 -1.93
C SER A 41 22.68 -8.99 -1.03
N VAL A 42 22.41 -9.79 0.01
CA VAL A 42 21.33 -9.51 0.98
C VAL A 42 21.46 -8.13 1.62
N GLU A 43 22.70 -7.70 1.88
CA GLU A 43 23.00 -6.38 2.45
C GLU A 43 22.58 -5.25 1.50
N ASN A 44 22.98 -5.33 0.23
CA ASN A 44 22.63 -4.32 -0.80
C ASN A 44 21.10 -4.28 -1.05
N ILE A 45 20.44 -5.42 -0.99
CA ILE A 45 18.96 -5.49 -1.07
C ILE A 45 18.33 -4.77 0.13
N GLY A 46 18.87 -4.99 1.34
CA GLY A 46 18.42 -4.29 2.53
C GLY A 46 18.50 -2.76 2.39
N TYR A 47 19.63 -2.25 1.90
CA TYR A 47 19.79 -0.82 1.61
C TYR A 47 18.82 -0.33 0.53
N ALA A 48 18.70 -1.05 -0.59
CA ALA A 48 17.83 -0.67 -1.69
C ALA A 48 16.35 -0.60 -1.26
N LEU A 49 15.87 -1.60 -0.53
CA LEU A 49 14.50 -1.61 -0.03
C LEU A 49 14.25 -0.54 1.03
N THR A 50 15.22 -0.30 1.92
CA THR A 50 15.12 0.77 2.92
C THR A 50 15.04 2.15 2.26
N ILE A 51 15.88 2.41 1.26
CA ILE A 51 15.84 3.66 0.48
C ILE A 51 14.48 3.79 -0.21
N ALA A 52 14.02 2.74 -0.89
CA ALA A 52 12.76 2.77 -1.62
C ALA A 52 11.56 3.04 -0.70
N LEU A 53 11.51 2.41 0.47
CA LEU A 53 10.45 2.63 1.45
C LEU A 53 10.51 4.03 2.05
N THR A 54 11.69 4.50 2.42
CA THR A 54 11.90 5.84 3.02
C THR A 54 11.50 6.92 2.02
N VAL A 55 11.99 6.85 0.80
CA VAL A 55 11.63 7.78 -0.28
C VAL A 55 10.12 7.76 -0.52
N GLY A 56 9.53 6.57 -0.62
CA GLY A 56 8.08 6.41 -0.78
C GLY A 56 7.27 7.08 0.33
N VAL A 57 7.69 6.95 1.59
CA VAL A 57 7.02 7.58 2.74
C VAL A 57 7.20 9.10 2.71
N VAL A 58 8.41 9.61 2.52
CA VAL A 58 8.68 11.06 2.50
C VAL A 58 7.86 11.75 1.40
N PHE A 59 7.87 11.21 0.18
CA PHE A 59 7.06 11.78 -0.90
C PHE A 59 5.57 11.64 -0.64
N SER A 60 5.10 10.54 -0.03
CA SER A 60 3.68 10.36 0.28
C SER A 60 3.16 11.37 1.29
N MET A 61 3.99 11.83 2.22
CA MET A 61 3.62 12.92 3.15
C MET A 61 3.37 14.23 2.40
N GLY A 62 4.27 14.62 1.49
CA GLY A 62 4.10 15.81 0.66
C GLY A 62 2.86 15.73 -0.24
N PHE A 63 2.68 14.60 -0.91
CA PHE A 63 1.50 14.36 -1.75
C PHE A 63 0.20 14.25 -0.95
N GLY A 64 0.25 13.74 0.30
CA GLY A 64 -0.91 13.72 1.20
C GLY A 64 -1.43 15.11 1.53
N ILE A 65 -0.55 16.05 1.85
CA ILE A 65 -0.90 17.46 2.08
C ILE A 65 -1.49 18.10 0.81
N LEU A 66 -0.93 17.75 -0.34
CA LEU A 66 -1.41 18.25 -1.64
C LEU A 66 -2.81 17.71 -1.97
N ALA A 67 -3.13 16.49 -1.54
CA ALA A 67 -4.42 15.85 -1.79
C ALA A 67 -5.62 16.61 -1.19
N ASP A 68 -5.40 17.39 -0.13
CA ASP A 68 -6.46 18.21 0.47
C ASP A 68 -6.89 19.39 -0.43
N LYS A 69 -6.03 19.78 -1.38
CA LYS A 69 -6.27 20.88 -2.31
C LYS A 69 -6.96 20.43 -3.61
N PHE A 70 -6.98 19.15 -3.90
CA PHE A 70 -7.47 18.59 -5.16
C PHE A 70 -8.69 17.69 -4.95
N ASP A 71 -9.38 17.38 -6.07
CA ASP A 71 -10.47 16.41 -6.11
C ASP A 71 -9.92 15.01 -5.72
N LYS A 72 -10.35 14.51 -4.55
CA LYS A 72 -9.91 13.24 -3.99
C LYS A 72 -10.09 12.07 -4.95
N LYS A 73 -11.16 12.06 -5.75
CA LYS A 73 -11.40 11.03 -6.77
C LYS A 73 -10.30 11.02 -7.84
N ARG A 74 -9.98 12.19 -8.40
CA ARG A 74 -8.92 12.31 -9.41
C ARG A 74 -7.56 11.91 -8.82
N TYR A 75 -7.32 12.32 -7.60
CA TYR A 75 -6.07 12.03 -6.92
C TYR A 75 -5.88 10.53 -6.66
N MET A 76 -6.93 9.81 -6.25
CA MET A 76 -6.92 8.36 -6.14
C MET A 76 -6.66 7.67 -7.49
N LEU A 77 -7.30 8.15 -8.57
CA LEU A 77 -7.07 7.59 -9.92
C LEU A 77 -5.61 7.77 -10.36
N MET A 78 -5.04 8.96 -10.17
CA MET A 78 -3.62 9.21 -10.49
C MET A 78 -2.68 8.33 -9.68
N SER A 79 -2.97 8.13 -8.39
CA SER A 79 -2.18 7.23 -7.54
C SER A 79 -2.23 5.78 -8.03
N ILE A 80 -3.39 5.30 -8.48
CA ILE A 80 -3.52 3.95 -9.02
C ILE A 80 -2.79 3.82 -10.37
N VAL A 81 -2.85 4.82 -11.23
CA VAL A 81 -2.08 4.82 -12.49
C VAL A 81 -0.58 4.75 -12.21
N ALA A 82 -0.08 5.54 -11.26
CA ALA A 82 1.33 5.48 -10.84
C ALA A 82 1.71 4.11 -10.24
N PHE A 83 0.81 3.51 -9.48
CA PHE A 83 0.98 2.17 -8.90
C PHE A 83 1.08 1.09 -10.01
N ILE A 84 0.17 1.13 -11.00
CA ILE A 84 0.20 0.23 -12.16
C ILE A 84 1.50 0.43 -12.95
N ALA A 85 1.85 1.68 -13.26
CA ALA A 85 3.06 2.00 -14.01
C ALA A 85 4.31 1.43 -13.34
N GLY A 86 4.41 1.55 -12.01
CA GLY A 86 5.51 0.97 -11.24
C GLY A 86 5.58 -0.55 -11.36
N PHE A 87 4.44 -1.26 -11.20
CA PHE A 87 4.43 -2.72 -11.31
C PHE A 87 4.68 -3.24 -12.73
N VAL A 88 4.18 -2.55 -13.74
CA VAL A 88 4.45 -2.89 -15.14
C VAL A 88 5.91 -2.64 -15.50
N ALA A 89 6.50 -1.56 -14.98
CA ALA A 89 7.87 -1.18 -15.32
C ALA A 89 8.93 -2.12 -14.71
N ILE A 90 8.74 -2.60 -13.46
CA ILE A 90 9.74 -3.45 -12.78
C ILE A 90 10.19 -4.64 -13.62
N PRO A 91 9.29 -5.50 -14.18
CA PRO A 91 9.71 -6.65 -14.98
C PRO A 91 10.26 -6.30 -16.37
N LEU A 92 10.16 -5.04 -16.80
CA LEU A 92 10.60 -4.58 -18.13
C LEU A 92 11.96 -3.88 -18.12
N VAL A 93 12.52 -3.62 -16.94
CA VAL A 93 13.80 -2.88 -16.82
C VAL A 93 14.91 -3.79 -16.31
N ASP A 94 16.10 -3.67 -16.92
CA ASP A 94 17.30 -4.45 -16.58
C ASP A 94 18.28 -3.64 -15.70
N ASN A 95 17.82 -2.56 -15.07
CA ASN A 95 18.65 -1.70 -14.25
C ASN A 95 18.11 -1.63 -12.81
N VAL A 96 18.97 -2.02 -11.86
CA VAL A 96 18.63 -2.05 -10.41
C VAL A 96 18.13 -0.69 -9.91
N THR A 97 18.78 0.40 -10.32
CA THR A 97 18.39 1.74 -9.87
C THR A 97 16.96 2.07 -10.31
N LEU A 98 16.60 1.73 -11.55
CA LEU A 98 15.25 1.92 -12.06
C LEU A 98 14.23 1.04 -11.31
N VAL A 99 14.58 -0.21 -11.01
CA VAL A 99 13.72 -1.10 -10.19
C VAL A 99 13.48 -0.48 -8.81
N VAL A 100 14.50 0.04 -8.15
CA VAL A 100 14.38 0.71 -6.84
C VAL A 100 13.51 1.98 -6.93
N LEU A 101 13.68 2.77 -7.99
CA LEU A 101 12.85 3.95 -8.24
C LEU A 101 11.38 3.59 -8.47
N PHE A 102 11.09 2.59 -9.29
CA PHE A 102 9.71 2.12 -9.51
C PHE A 102 9.12 1.50 -8.26
N PHE A 103 9.92 0.80 -7.46
CA PHE A 103 9.46 0.29 -6.17
C PHE A 103 9.16 1.42 -5.18
N SER A 104 9.95 2.49 -5.16
CA SER A 104 9.66 3.73 -4.40
C SER A 104 8.35 4.37 -4.87
N LEU A 105 8.14 4.44 -6.18
CA LEU A 105 6.90 4.96 -6.79
C LEU A 105 5.67 4.16 -6.36
N ILE A 106 5.76 2.82 -6.36
CA ILE A 106 4.68 1.93 -5.91
C ILE A 106 4.33 2.21 -4.44
N ASN A 107 5.34 2.31 -3.57
CA ASN A 107 5.13 2.57 -2.15
C ASN A 107 4.53 3.96 -1.90
N CYS A 108 5.03 4.98 -2.60
CA CYS A 108 4.46 6.34 -2.55
C CYS A 108 3.00 6.34 -3.03
N ALA A 109 2.73 5.77 -4.18
CA ALA A 109 1.40 5.71 -4.79
C ALA A 109 0.37 5.00 -3.89
N TYR A 110 0.75 3.86 -3.30
CA TYR A 110 -0.09 3.15 -2.36
C TYR A 110 -0.38 3.95 -1.10
N SER A 111 0.63 4.60 -0.52
CA SER A 111 0.48 5.43 0.68
C SER A 111 -0.44 6.62 0.43
N VAL A 112 -0.27 7.29 -0.71
CA VAL A 112 -1.12 8.39 -1.15
C VAL A 112 -2.56 7.92 -1.35
N PHE A 113 -2.77 6.82 -2.08
CA PHE A 113 -4.11 6.22 -2.26
C PHE A 113 -4.78 5.93 -0.92
N SER A 114 -4.08 5.25 -0.01
CA SER A 114 -4.59 4.88 1.31
C SER A 114 -4.98 6.10 2.15
N THR A 115 -4.17 7.15 2.11
CA THR A 115 -4.44 8.41 2.84
C THR A 115 -5.66 9.12 2.27
N VAL A 116 -5.72 9.28 0.95
CA VAL A 116 -6.83 9.96 0.25
C VAL A 116 -8.15 9.19 0.40
N LEU A 117 -8.10 7.86 0.36
CA LEU A 117 -9.26 6.99 0.61
C LEU A 117 -9.83 7.22 2.02
N LYS A 118 -8.97 7.25 3.03
CA LYS A 118 -9.38 7.51 4.42
C LYS A 118 -9.95 8.93 4.57
N ALA A 119 -9.33 9.92 3.94
CA ALA A 119 -9.83 11.30 3.91
C ALA A 119 -11.20 11.38 3.23
N TRP A 120 -11.41 10.66 2.11
CA TRP A 120 -12.71 10.59 1.47
C TRP A 120 -13.79 10.00 2.39
N PHE A 121 -13.47 8.90 3.10
CA PHE A 121 -14.38 8.33 4.10
C PHE A 121 -14.70 9.32 5.23
N ALA A 122 -13.70 10.05 5.69
CA ALA A 122 -13.87 11.06 6.73
C ALA A 122 -14.79 12.21 6.31
N ASP A 123 -14.74 12.62 5.04
CA ASP A 123 -15.54 13.73 4.51
C ASP A 123 -17.01 13.37 4.30
N VAL A 124 -17.30 12.14 3.83
CA VAL A 124 -18.64 11.81 3.31
C VAL A 124 -19.48 10.91 4.23
N LEU A 125 -18.87 10.32 5.25
CA LEU A 125 -19.53 9.41 6.16
C LEU A 125 -19.91 10.11 7.48
N THR A 126 -21.08 9.77 8.02
CA THR A 126 -21.47 10.20 9.38
C THR A 126 -20.65 9.46 10.43
N SER A 127 -20.57 10.01 11.65
CA SER A 127 -19.77 9.43 12.75
C SER A 127 -20.10 7.96 13.03
N SER A 128 -21.39 7.57 12.99
CA SER A 128 -21.83 6.19 13.15
C SER A 128 -21.41 5.25 12.02
N GLN A 129 -21.27 5.78 10.79
CA GLN A 129 -20.85 5.01 9.61
C GLN A 129 -19.33 4.88 9.54
N LYS A 130 -18.59 5.91 9.98
CA LYS A 130 -17.12 5.93 9.97
C LYS A 130 -16.55 4.71 10.69
N ALA A 131 -16.95 4.46 11.93
CA ALA A 131 -16.44 3.33 12.71
C ALA A 131 -16.58 2.00 11.95
N ARG A 132 -17.76 1.73 11.38
CA ARG A 132 -18.03 0.50 10.62
C ARG A 132 -17.19 0.41 9.34
N VAL A 133 -17.10 1.49 8.56
CA VAL A 133 -16.39 1.49 7.27
C VAL A 133 -14.88 1.38 7.49
N PHE A 134 -14.32 2.07 8.49
CA PHE A 134 -12.91 1.94 8.83
C PHE A 134 -12.56 0.53 9.34
N SER A 135 -13.42 -0.08 10.16
CA SER A 135 -13.25 -1.47 10.60
C SER A 135 -13.28 -2.45 9.44
N LEU A 136 -14.24 -2.30 8.49
CA LEU A 136 -14.28 -3.11 7.27
C LEU A 136 -13.05 -2.92 6.39
N ASN A 137 -12.60 -1.68 6.23
CA ASN A 137 -11.38 -1.41 5.47
C ASN A 137 -10.16 -2.09 6.11
N TYR A 138 -10.04 -2.02 7.43
CA TYR A 138 -8.97 -2.71 8.16
C TYR A 138 -9.04 -4.24 7.98
N SER A 139 -10.24 -4.83 8.05
CA SER A 139 -10.45 -6.26 7.78
C SER A 139 -10.04 -6.64 6.36
N PHE A 140 -10.40 -5.81 5.36
CA PHE A 140 -10.02 -6.06 3.97
C PHE A 140 -8.50 -5.94 3.73
N LEU A 141 -7.82 -5.01 4.42
CA LEU A 141 -6.37 -4.95 4.40
C LEU A 141 -5.75 -6.25 4.94
N ASN A 142 -6.23 -6.76 6.07
CA ASN A 142 -5.74 -8.02 6.65
C ASN A 142 -6.02 -9.21 5.73
N ILE A 143 -7.21 -9.29 5.13
CA ILE A 143 -7.55 -10.33 4.14
C ILE A 143 -6.58 -10.25 2.94
N GLY A 144 -6.33 -9.04 2.43
CA GLY A 144 -5.39 -8.84 1.33
C GLY A 144 -3.97 -9.29 1.66
N TRP A 145 -3.48 -8.98 2.87
CA TRP A 145 -2.18 -9.46 3.36
C TRP A 145 -2.14 -10.96 3.65
N THR A 146 -3.28 -11.58 3.95
CA THR A 146 -3.38 -13.04 4.16
C THR A 146 -3.39 -13.79 2.83
N ILE A 147 -4.08 -13.28 1.81
CA ILE A 147 -4.23 -13.93 0.50
C ILE A 147 -3.02 -13.63 -0.41
N GLY A 148 -2.48 -12.41 -0.35
CA GLY A 148 -1.43 -11.94 -1.24
C GLY A 148 -0.20 -12.84 -1.27
N PRO A 149 0.49 -13.09 -0.14
CA PRO A 149 1.72 -13.86 -0.13
C PRO A 149 1.58 -15.30 -0.64
N PRO A 150 0.55 -16.10 -0.24
CA PRO A 150 0.33 -17.43 -0.85
C PRO A 150 0.15 -17.40 -2.35
N VAL A 151 -0.63 -16.44 -2.86
CA VAL A 151 -0.80 -16.27 -4.32
C VAL A 151 0.51 -15.88 -4.98
N GLY A 152 1.27 -14.96 -4.39
CA GLY A 152 2.60 -14.59 -4.87
C GLY A 152 3.56 -15.78 -4.91
N THR A 153 3.56 -16.63 -3.86
CA THR A 153 4.38 -17.86 -3.81
C THR A 153 4.07 -18.77 -4.98
N LEU A 154 2.79 -19.05 -5.24
CA LEU A 154 2.37 -19.88 -6.35
C LEU A 154 2.84 -19.31 -7.70
N LEU A 155 2.73 -18.01 -7.90
CA LEU A 155 3.12 -17.36 -9.16
C LEU A 155 4.64 -17.37 -9.37
N VAL A 156 5.43 -17.16 -8.32
CA VAL A 156 6.89 -17.17 -8.38
C VAL A 156 7.42 -18.55 -8.79
N MET A 157 6.70 -19.65 -8.51
CA MET A 157 7.07 -20.99 -8.95
C MET A 157 7.05 -21.12 -10.49
N TYR A 158 6.23 -20.33 -11.18
CA TYR A 158 6.17 -20.33 -12.66
C TYR A 158 7.09 -19.25 -13.25
N SER A 159 7.08 -18.02 -12.71
CA SER A 159 7.96 -16.94 -13.14
C SER A 159 8.09 -15.86 -12.08
N LEU A 160 9.30 -15.33 -11.91
CA LEU A 160 9.58 -14.21 -10.99
C LEU A 160 8.83 -12.92 -11.35
N GLN A 161 8.38 -12.79 -12.59
CA GLN A 161 7.69 -11.60 -13.08
C GLN A 161 6.16 -11.65 -12.85
N LEU A 162 5.57 -12.86 -12.74
CA LEU A 162 4.11 -13.02 -12.64
C LEU A 162 3.46 -12.28 -11.46
N PRO A 163 4.05 -12.21 -10.25
CA PRO A 163 3.47 -11.44 -9.16
C PRO A 163 3.29 -9.95 -9.51
N PHE A 164 4.21 -9.36 -10.27
CA PHE A 164 4.14 -7.95 -10.68
C PHE A 164 3.01 -7.72 -11.69
N TRP A 165 2.84 -8.63 -12.65
CA TRP A 165 1.73 -8.58 -13.59
C TRP A 165 0.38 -8.77 -12.92
N LEU A 166 0.28 -9.70 -11.96
CA LEU A 166 -0.93 -9.83 -11.15
C LEU A 166 -1.24 -8.56 -10.38
N ALA A 167 -0.23 -7.93 -9.75
CA ALA A 167 -0.43 -6.70 -8.99
C ALA A 167 -0.91 -5.54 -9.88
N ALA A 168 -0.34 -5.42 -11.09
CA ALA A 168 -0.81 -4.44 -12.08
C ALA A 168 -2.25 -4.71 -12.50
N PHE A 169 -2.63 -5.97 -12.74
CA PHE A 169 -3.99 -6.38 -13.07
C PHE A 169 -4.96 -6.08 -11.91
N CYS A 170 -4.61 -6.47 -10.68
CA CYS A 170 -5.40 -6.16 -9.48
C CYS A 170 -5.57 -4.67 -9.26
N ALA A 171 -4.64 -3.83 -9.73
CA ALA A 171 -4.74 -2.39 -9.64
C ALA A 171 -5.57 -1.77 -10.78
N ALA A 172 -5.65 -2.42 -11.94
CA ALA A 172 -6.44 -1.94 -13.08
C ALA A 172 -7.96 -1.97 -12.78
N LEU A 173 -8.46 -2.98 -12.05
CA LEU A 173 -9.87 -3.07 -11.67
C LEU A 173 -10.35 -1.87 -10.82
N PRO A 174 -9.63 -1.44 -9.79
CA PRO A 174 -9.90 -0.20 -9.04
C PRO A 174 -10.05 1.06 -9.89
N LEU A 175 -9.32 1.18 -10.99
CA LEU A 175 -9.51 2.32 -11.92
C LEU A 175 -10.95 2.39 -12.41
N GLY A 176 -11.48 1.26 -12.89
CA GLY A 176 -12.88 1.17 -13.32
C GLY A 176 -13.84 1.41 -12.17
N PHE A 177 -13.63 0.77 -11.02
CA PHE A 177 -14.50 0.92 -9.85
C PHE A 177 -14.58 2.38 -9.38
N ILE A 178 -13.44 3.06 -9.27
CA ILE A 178 -13.41 4.44 -8.82
C ILE A 178 -13.96 5.38 -9.91
N HIS A 179 -13.61 5.15 -11.16
CA HIS A 179 -14.08 5.99 -12.25
C HIS A 179 -15.61 6.00 -12.34
N PHE A 180 -16.26 4.82 -12.31
CA PHE A 180 -17.71 4.69 -12.55
C PHE A 180 -18.54 4.85 -11.27
N PHE A 181 -18.08 4.37 -10.12
CA PHE A 181 -18.91 4.28 -8.91
C PHE A 181 -18.60 5.33 -7.85
N VAL A 182 -17.39 5.91 -7.83
CA VAL A 182 -17.05 6.90 -6.81
C VAL A 182 -17.49 8.27 -7.23
N GLN A 183 -18.29 8.91 -6.38
CA GLN A 183 -18.72 10.30 -6.56
C GLN A 183 -17.63 11.26 -6.04
N LYS A 184 -17.63 12.48 -6.59
CA LYS A 184 -16.80 13.56 -6.03
C LYS A 184 -17.17 13.75 -4.55
N SER A 185 -16.17 13.91 -3.70
CA SER A 185 -16.41 14.23 -2.30
C SER A 185 -16.98 15.65 -2.20
N VAL A 186 -18.22 15.74 -1.74
CA VAL A 186 -18.77 16.99 -1.23
C VAL A 186 -18.77 16.81 0.27
N ALA A 187 -17.99 17.62 1.00
CA ALA A 187 -17.96 17.57 2.45
C ALA A 187 -19.40 17.77 2.99
N LEU A 188 -19.85 16.89 3.88
CA LEU A 188 -21.19 16.96 4.47
C LEU A 188 -21.34 18.18 5.40
N ASP A 189 -20.24 18.62 5.98
CA ASP A 189 -20.18 19.76 6.90
C ASP A 189 -19.13 20.77 6.42
N ALA A 190 -19.53 21.59 5.42
CA ALA A 190 -18.72 22.74 4.99
C ALA A 190 -18.64 23.87 6.06
N THR A 191 -19.31 23.67 7.20
CA THR A 191 -19.41 24.62 8.30
C THR A 191 -18.38 24.43 9.41
N GLU A 192 -17.68 23.31 9.48
CA GLU A 192 -16.52 23.21 10.37
C GLU A 192 -15.35 23.95 9.71
N GLU A 193 -14.97 25.09 10.29
CA GLU A 193 -13.72 25.77 9.98
C GLU A 193 -12.59 24.73 10.00
N LYS A 194 -11.99 24.47 8.84
CA LYS A 194 -10.81 23.60 8.76
C LYS A 194 -9.74 24.26 9.65
N MET A 195 -9.53 23.70 10.82
CA MET A 195 -8.45 24.17 11.70
C MET A 195 -7.15 24.22 10.89
N PRO A 196 -6.45 25.36 10.89
CA PRO A 196 -5.19 25.48 10.19
C PRO A 196 -4.24 24.38 10.69
N TRP A 197 -3.56 23.71 9.75
CA TRP A 197 -2.61 22.67 10.07
C TRP A 197 -1.53 23.20 11.02
N GLN A 198 -1.60 22.80 12.27
CA GLN A 198 -0.65 23.19 13.32
C GLN A 198 0.03 21.94 13.88
N PRO A 199 1.24 21.61 13.40
CA PRO A 199 1.99 20.44 13.89
C PRO A 199 2.28 20.52 15.38
N SER A 200 2.37 21.73 15.96
CA SER A 200 2.57 21.94 17.38
C SER A 200 1.40 21.44 18.25
N VAL A 201 0.17 21.43 17.74
CA VAL A 201 -1.00 20.90 18.45
C VAL A 201 -0.92 19.37 18.53
N LEU A 202 -0.46 18.71 17.46
CA LEU A 202 -0.27 17.25 17.43
C LEU A 202 0.77 16.79 18.45
N LEU A 203 1.85 17.56 18.64
CA LEU A 203 2.91 17.22 19.61
C LEU A 203 2.49 17.49 21.06
N LYS A 204 1.52 18.39 21.30
CA LYS A 204 1.01 18.71 22.63
C LYS A 204 -0.10 17.76 23.09
N ASP A 205 -0.80 17.10 22.18
CA ASP A 205 -1.83 16.13 22.54
C ASP A 205 -1.19 14.80 22.98
N ARG A 206 -1.20 14.59 24.29
CA ARG A 206 -0.60 13.41 24.94
C ARG A 206 -1.26 12.11 24.49
N ALA A 207 -2.57 12.08 24.23
CA ALA A 207 -3.27 10.90 23.76
C ALA A 207 -2.85 10.55 22.34
N LEU A 208 -2.76 11.56 21.46
CA LEU A 208 -2.30 11.38 20.08
C LEU A 208 -0.82 10.95 20.02
N PHE A 209 0.03 11.49 20.88
CA PHE A 209 1.42 11.07 20.99
C PHE A 209 1.54 9.57 21.32
N TRP A 210 0.87 9.11 22.38
CA TRP A 210 0.90 7.69 22.76
C TRP A 210 0.27 6.77 21.71
N TYR A 211 -0.81 7.22 21.06
CA TYR A 211 -1.41 6.47 19.93
C TYR A 211 -0.44 6.33 18.75
N THR A 212 0.22 7.41 18.37
CA THR A 212 1.22 7.40 17.27
C THR A 212 2.42 6.52 17.64
N LEU A 213 2.93 6.64 18.86
CA LEU A 213 4.04 5.82 19.33
C LEU A 213 3.68 4.32 19.35
N SER A 214 2.49 3.96 19.84
CA SER A 214 2.02 2.58 19.82
C SER A 214 1.88 2.03 18.40
N GLY A 215 1.39 2.84 17.45
CA GLY A 215 1.28 2.49 16.04
C GLY A 215 2.64 2.26 15.39
N LEU A 216 3.63 3.10 15.69
CA LEU A 216 5.01 2.93 15.23
C LEU A 216 5.64 1.63 15.75
N LEU A 217 5.50 1.36 17.06
CA LEU A 217 6.02 0.12 17.67
C LEU A 217 5.35 -1.12 17.08
N ALA A 218 4.03 -1.11 16.94
CA ALA A 218 3.28 -2.21 16.32
C ALA A 218 3.70 -2.46 14.87
N SER A 219 3.89 -1.39 14.09
CA SER A 219 4.36 -1.48 12.69
C SER A 219 5.79 -2.01 12.60
N TYR A 220 6.67 -1.59 13.50
CA TYR A 220 8.04 -2.10 13.59
C TYR A 220 8.08 -3.60 13.89
N VAL A 221 7.34 -4.04 14.91
CA VAL A 221 7.26 -5.47 15.29
C VAL A 221 6.68 -6.30 14.14
N GLY A 222 5.58 -5.85 13.52
CA GLY A 222 4.95 -6.56 12.41
C GLY A 222 5.86 -6.65 11.18
N GLY A 223 6.56 -5.58 10.83
CA GLY A 223 7.50 -5.55 9.71
C GLY A 223 8.72 -6.43 9.95
N SER A 224 9.30 -6.39 11.13
CA SER A 224 10.45 -7.22 11.53
C SER A 224 10.07 -8.70 11.52
N PHE A 225 8.89 -9.05 12.05
CA PHE A 225 8.41 -10.43 12.07
C PHE A 225 8.22 -10.99 10.65
N ALA A 226 7.59 -10.23 9.75
CA ALA A 226 7.41 -10.63 8.35
C ALA A 226 8.75 -10.85 7.62
N SER A 227 9.72 -9.96 7.85
CA SER A 227 11.07 -10.08 7.26
C SER A 227 11.84 -11.29 7.79
N CYS A 228 11.79 -11.53 9.11
CA CYS A 228 12.46 -12.69 9.73
C CYS A 228 11.88 -14.02 9.26
N ILE A 229 10.56 -14.14 9.13
CA ILE A 229 9.92 -15.37 8.61
C ILE A 229 10.39 -15.66 7.19
N SER A 230 10.43 -14.65 6.31
CA SER A 230 10.87 -14.84 4.93
C SER A 230 12.31 -15.33 4.86
N GLN A 231 13.20 -14.78 5.68
CA GLN A 231 14.60 -15.22 5.77
C GLN A 231 14.75 -16.62 6.35
N TYR A 232 13.98 -16.93 7.41
CA TYR A 232 13.98 -18.26 8.04
C TYR A 232 13.52 -19.35 7.05
N VAL A 233 12.45 -19.11 6.31
CA VAL A 233 11.95 -20.06 5.30
C VAL A 233 12.97 -20.28 4.19
N LEU A 234 13.67 -19.23 3.75
CA LEU A 234 14.74 -19.36 2.75
C LEU A 234 15.93 -20.18 3.28
N ALA A 235 16.35 -19.95 4.52
CA ALA A 235 17.44 -20.69 5.16
C ALA A 235 17.07 -22.17 5.34
N ALA A 236 15.88 -22.46 5.86
CA ALA A 236 15.39 -23.82 6.08
C ALA A 236 15.26 -24.62 4.78
N ASN A 237 14.86 -23.98 3.67
CA ASN A 237 14.84 -24.63 2.35
C ASN A 237 16.23 -24.85 1.76
N ALA A 238 17.20 -23.98 2.05
CA ALA A 238 18.59 -24.19 1.65
C ALA A 238 19.20 -25.41 2.37
N ASP A 239 18.96 -25.55 3.68
CA ASP A 239 19.45 -26.68 4.49
C ASP A 239 18.79 -28.00 4.06
N SER A 240 17.50 -28.00 3.69
CA SER A 240 16.81 -29.21 3.22
C SER A 240 17.35 -29.71 1.86
N ASN A 241 17.74 -28.80 0.98
CA ASN A 241 18.38 -29.13 -0.30
C ASN A 241 19.83 -29.61 -0.14
N PHE A 242 20.53 -29.19 0.92
CA PHE A 242 21.88 -29.67 1.23
C PHE A 242 21.87 -31.09 1.87
N ALA A 243 20.79 -31.46 2.55
CA ALA A 243 20.63 -32.79 3.16
C ALA A 243 20.14 -33.86 2.17
N GLN A 244 19.75 -33.49 0.94
CA GLN A 244 19.28 -34.39 -0.12
C GLN A 244 20.34 -34.66 -1.21
N ASN A 245 21.51 -34.04 -1.18
CA ASN A 245 22.68 -34.27 -2.04
C ASN A 245 23.84 -34.83 -1.21
#